data_a416fe1dc33c0e731f1971d0aa2d36b9
#
_entry.id   a416fe1dc33c0e731f1971d0aa2d36b9
#
_cell.length_a   1.000
_cell.length_b   1.000
_cell.length_c   1.000
_cell.angle_alpha   90.00
_cell.angle_beta   90.00
_cell.angle_gamma   90.00
#
_symmetry.space_group_name_H-M   'P 1'
#
loop_
_entity.id
_entity.type
_entity.pdbx_description
1 polymer ?
#
loop_
_entity_poly.entity_id
_entity_poly.type
_entity_poly.pdbx_seq_one_letter_code
_entity_poly.pdbx_strand_id
1 'polypeptide(L)'
;MIRWPIFAIPVVLAATHRYQRIEEFTFAFGVALIVTTIISGLVPAIGVFQQIGLDPISIKNLNLQPYLDQLRDLPPTRDGALRHLDLFGLGGIVTFPSFHAASAVLYAWALWPVRWMRPIVVLAFTAMLAATPINGGHYFIDIIAGTAIAVLAIVAARRAGRVIAKWQVRVADGALVPVAVPAE
;
A
#
# COMPACT_ATOMS: atom_id res chain seq x y z
N MET A 1 5.94 -10.91 1.87
CA MET A 1 6.31 -10.00 2.98
C MET A 1 5.21 -9.00 3.36
N ILE A 2 4.34 -8.53 2.44
CA ILE A 2 3.29 -7.53 2.74
C ILE A 2 2.21 -8.03 3.71
N ARG A 3 1.83 -9.30 3.67
CA ARG A 3 0.64 -9.82 4.36
C ARG A 3 0.72 -9.77 5.88
N TRP A 4 1.84 -10.15 6.47
CA TRP A 4 1.99 -10.21 7.93
C TRP A 4 1.92 -8.85 8.64
N PRO A 5 2.59 -7.78 8.14
CA PRO A 5 2.50 -6.48 8.80
C PRO A 5 1.09 -5.90 8.83
N ILE A 6 0.24 -6.19 7.85
CA ILE A 6 -1.15 -5.70 7.81
C ILE A 6 -1.91 -6.11 9.07
N PHE A 7 -1.71 -7.35 9.53
CA PHE A 7 -2.36 -7.85 10.74
C PHE A 7 -1.59 -7.51 12.01
N ALA A 8 -0.27 -7.58 11.98
CA ALA A 8 0.58 -7.34 13.15
C ALA A 8 0.54 -5.88 13.61
N ILE A 9 0.51 -4.92 12.69
CA ILE A 9 0.53 -3.49 13.03
C ILE A 9 -0.68 -3.07 13.85
N PRO A 10 -1.94 -3.36 13.46
CA PRO A 10 -3.09 -3.06 14.29
C PRO A 10 -3.02 -3.69 15.68
N VAL A 11 -2.55 -4.93 15.79
CA VAL A 11 -2.39 -5.62 17.08
C VAL A 11 -1.38 -4.90 17.97
N VAL A 12 -0.20 -4.55 17.45
CA VAL A 12 0.83 -3.81 18.20
C VAL A 12 0.32 -2.43 18.62
N LEU A 13 -0.37 -1.72 17.74
CA LEU A 13 -0.92 -0.40 18.01
C LEU A 13 -2.05 -0.47 19.07
N ALA A 14 -2.89 -1.50 19.01
CA ALA A 14 -3.92 -1.75 20.01
C ALA A 14 -3.31 -2.10 21.37
N ALA A 15 -2.33 -2.99 21.40
CA ALA A 15 -1.60 -3.36 22.63
C ALA A 15 -0.86 -2.17 23.27
N THR A 16 -0.52 -1.16 22.48
CA THR A 16 0.12 0.09 22.95
C THR A 16 -0.88 1.24 23.12
N HIS A 17 -2.19 0.96 23.10
CA HIS A 17 -3.30 1.94 23.26
C HIS A 17 -3.27 3.10 22.26
N ARG A 18 -2.83 2.85 21.02
CA ARG A 18 -2.70 3.88 19.97
C ARG A 18 -3.82 3.77 18.94
N TYR A 19 -5.07 3.79 19.39
CA TYR A 19 -6.25 3.54 18.55
C TYR A 19 -6.38 4.53 17.39
N GLN A 20 -6.17 5.82 17.64
CA GLN A 20 -6.20 6.83 16.58
C GLN A 20 -5.20 6.51 15.44
N ARG A 21 -4.04 5.93 15.80
CA ARG A 21 -3.05 5.54 14.79
C ARG A 21 -3.50 4.35 13.95
N ILE A 22 -4.33 3.47 14.51
CA ILE A 22 -4.93 2.36 13.75
C ILE A 22 -5.88 2.93 12.69
N GLU A 23 -6.76 3.85 13.07
CA GLU A 23 -7.70 4.50 12.14
C GLU A 23 -6.95 5.22 11.01
N GLU A 24 -5.97 6.06 11.36
CA GLU A 24 -5.14 6.77 10.39
C GLU A 24 -4.40 5.79 9.45
N PHE A 25 -3.85 4.70 9.99
CA PHE A 25 -3.14 3.69 9.21
C PHE A 25 -4.08 2.95 8.26
N THR A 26 -5.23 2.50 8.74
CA THR A 26 -6.22 1.78 7.92
C THR A 26 -6.71 2.65 6.77
N PHE A 27 -7.03 3.92 7.06
CA PHE A 27 -7.44 4.88 6.03
C PHE A 27 -6.31 5.13 5.01
N ALA A 28 -5.09 5.43 5.48
CA ALA A 28 -3.95 5.70 4.59
C ALA A 28 -3.62 4.47 3.72
N PHE A 29 -3.68 3.27 4.31
CA PHE A 29 -3.43 2.02 3.58
C PHE A 29 -4.48 1.78 2.50
N GLY A 30 -5.77 1.98 2.83
CA GLY A 30 -6.86 1.88 1.86
C GLY A 30 -6.72 2.88 0.70
N VAL A 31 -6.41 4.14 1.01
CA VAL A 31 -6.17 5.17 -0.02
C VAL A 31 -4.98 4.79 -0.91
N ALA A 32 -3.86 4.39 -0.32
CA ALA A 32 -2.68 3.99 -1.09
C ALA A 32 -2.98 2.77 -1.99
N LEU A 33 -3.72 1.78 -1.48
CA LEU A 33 -4.12 0.61 -2.27
C LEU A 33 -5.00 1.00 -3.46
N ILE A 34 -6.03 1.82 -3.23
CA ILE A 34 -6.94 2.28 -4.29
C ILE A 34 -6.18 3.08 -5.34
N VAL A 35 -5.37 4.05 -4.92
CA VAL A 35 -4.63 4.92 -5.84
C VAL A 35 -3.61 4.13 -6.66
N THR A 36 -2.84 3.23 -6.04
CA THR A 36 -1.89 2.40 -6.77
C THR A 36 -2.58 1.46 -7.75
N THR A 37 -3.73 0.90 -7.39
CA THR A 37 -4.51 0.03 -8.28
C THR A 37 -5.06 0.81 -9.49
N ILE A 38 -5.62 2.01 -9.26
CA ILE A 38 -6.13 2.85 -10.36
C ILE A 38 -5.00 3.25 -11.30
N ILE A 39 -3.87 3.74 -10.77
CA ILE A 39 -2.73 4.15 -11.61
C ILE A 39 -2.18 2.94 -12.38
N SER A 40 -2.05 1.79 -11.75
CA SER A 40 -1.57 0.57 -12.42
C SER A 40 -2.51 0.10 -13.54
N GLY A 41 -3.82 0.29 -13.38
CA GLY A 41 -4.78 0.00 -14.44
C GLY A 41 -4.69 0.96 -15.63
N LEU A 42 -4.39 2.25 -15.36
CA LEU A 42 -4.26 3.28 -16.39
C LEU A 42 -2.89 3.25 -17.08
N VAL A 43 -1.83 2.89 -16.35
CA VAL A 43 -0.44 2.88 -16.83
C VAL A 43 0.16 1.51 -16.51
N PRO A 44 -0.29 0.44 -17.20
CA PRO A 44 0.24 -0.89 -16.98
C PRO A 44 1.71 -0.96 -17.43
N ALA A 45 2.60 -1.31 -16.51
CA ALA A 45 4.02 -1.43 -16.74
C ALA A 45 4.48 -2.88 -16.53
N ILE A 46 5.44 -3.31 -17.34
CA ILE A 46 6.11 -4.59 -17.16
C ILE A 46 7.44 -4.34 -16.43
N GLY A 47 7.83 -5.27 -15.54
CA GLY A 47 9.03 -5.13 -14.73
C GLY A 47 10.32 -5.08 -15.54
N VAL A 48 11.39 -4.57 -14.92
CA VAL A 48 12.71 -4.32 -15.49
C VAL A 48 13.35 -5.56 -16.14
N PHE A 49 13.05 -6.75 -15.65
CA PHE A 49 13.68 -7.99 -16.10
C PHE A 49 13.40 -8.31 -17.58
N GLN A 50 12.23 -7.93 -18.10
CA GLN A 50 11.94 -8.09 -19.52
C GLN A 50 12.81 -7.19 -20.39
N GLN A 51 13.09 -5.97 -19.95
CA GLN A 51 13.86 -5.00 -20.73
C GLN A 51 15.35 -5.36 -20.81
N ILE A 52 15.91 -5.93 -19.72
CA ILE A 52 17.31 -6.36 -19.68
C ILE A 52 17.52 -7.76 -20.26
N GLY A 53 16.47 -8.42 -20.74
CA GLY A 53 16.57 -9.74 -21.37
C GLY A 53 17.12 -10.82 -20.44
N LEU A 54 16.86 -10.72 -19.14
CA LEU A 54 17.30 -11.74 -18.19
C LEU A 54 16.55 -13.05 -18.44
N ASP A 55 17.31 -14.09 -18.77
CA ASP A 55 16.76 -15.44 -18.81
C ASP A 55 16.53 -15.95 -17.38
N PRO A 56 15.26 -16.25 -17.01
CA PRO A 56 14.93 -16.78 -15.70
C PRO A 56 15.69 -18.04 -15.31
N ILE A 57 16.13 -18.83 -16.31
CA ILE A 57 16.85 -20.11 -16.10
C ILE A 57 18.29 -19.86 -15.67
N SER A 58 18.88 -18.74 -16.04
CA SER A 58 20.29 -18.42 -15.78
C SER A 58 20.58 -17.94 -14.35
N ILE A 59 19.53 -17.51 -13.60
CA ILE A 59 19.70 -16.88 -12.29
C ILE A 59 19.09 -17.74 -11.18
N LYS A 60 19.86 -18.72 -10.70
CA LYS A 60 19.41 -19.69 -9.70
C LYS A 60 19.11 -19.13 -8.31
N ASN A 61 19.59 -17.92 -7.99
CA ASN A 61 19.52 -17.35 -6.63
C ASN A 61 18.46 -16.25 -6.48
N LEU A 62 17.70 -15.90 -7.54
CA LEU A 62 16.62 -14.92 -7.48
C LEU A 62 15.26 -15.61 -7.59
N ASN A 63 14.32 -15.20 -6.76
CA ASN A 63 12.93 -15.61 -6.91
C ASN A 63 12.27 -14.79 -8.02
N LEU A 64 12.27 -15.32 -9.23
CA LEU A 64 11.67 -14.67 -10.40
C LEU A 64 10.18 -14.97 -10.56
N GLN A 65 9.56 -15.68 -9.63
CA GLN A 65 8.14 -16.03 -9.71
C GLN A 65 7.23 -14.82 -9.96
N PRO A 66 7.40 -13.66 -9.27
CA PRO A 66 6.58 -12.47 -9.54
C PRO A 66 6.71 -11.96 -10.99
N TYR A 67 7.89 -12.08 -11.58
CA TYR A 67 8.13 -11.70 -12.97
C TYR A 67 7.46 -12.67 -13.96
N LEU A 68 7.58 -13.96 -13.70
CA LEU A 68 6.91 -14.99 -14.51
C LEU A 68 5.39 -14.85 -14.46
N ASP A 69 4.85 -14.55 -13.29
CA ASP A 69 3.42 -14.27 -13.12
C ASP A 69 2.98 -13.03 -13.91
N GLN A 70 3.80 -11.95 -13.94
CA GLN A 70 3.54 -10.78 -14.77
C GLN A 70 3.51 -11.12 -16.26
N LEU A 71 4.50 -11.87 -16.74
CA LEU A 71 4.56 -12.26 -18.16
C LEU A 71 3.39 -13.13 -18.57
N ARG A 72 2.91 -14.00 -17.67
CA ARG A 72 1.78 -14.89 -17.91
C ARG A 72 0.45 -14.14 -17.91
N ASP A 73 0.22 -13.28 -16.94
CA ASP A 73 -1.12 -12.75 -16.62
C ASP A 73 -1.37 -11.35 -17.22
N LEU A 74 -0.33 -10.50 -17.35
CA LEU A 74 -0.53 -9.13 -17.80
C LEU A 74 -0.96 -9.01 -19.27
N PRO A 75 -0.33 -9.70 -20.26
CA PRO A 75 -0.77 -9.61 -21.65
C PRO A 75 -2.23 -10.04 -21.86
N PRO A 76 -2.66 -11.25 -21.41
CA PRO A 76 -4.03 -11.69 -21.62
C PRO A 76 -5.07 -10.89 -20.84
N THR A 77 -4.67 -10.23 -19.74
CA THR A 77 -5.53 -9.29 -19.03
C THR A 77 -5.75 -8.01 -19.84
N ARG A 78 -4.71 -7.50 -20.51
CA ARG A 78 -4.79 -6.31 -21.38
C ARG A 78 -5.60 -6.54 -22.63
N ASP A 79 -5.42 -7.71 -23.25
CA ASP A 79 -6.10 -8.06 -24.51
C ASP A 79 -7.55 -8.53 -24.28
N GLY A 80 -7.99 -8.63 -23.00
CA GLY A 80 -9.32 -9.08 -22.64
C GLY A 80 -9.55 -10.58 -22.86
N ALA A 81 -8.50 -11.35 -23.11
CA ALA A 81 -8.56 -12.80 -23.22
C ALA A 81 -8.77 -13.47 -21.86
N LEU A 82 -8.18 -12.91 -20.80
CA LEU A 82 -8.37 -13.35 -19.42
C LEU A 82 -9.56 -12.60 -18.80
N ARG A 83 -10.76 -13.18 -18.88
CA ARG A 83 -12.00 -12.59 -18.34
C ARG A 83 -12.34 -13.00 -16.91
N HIS A 84 -11.74 -14.07 -16.42
CA HIS A 84 -11.91 -14.55 -15.06
C HIS A 84 -10.58 -14.41 -14.32
N LEU A 85 -10.56 -13.49 -13.34
CA LEU A 85 -9.41 -13.28 -12.49
C LEU A 85 -9.59 -14.11 -11.21
N ASP A 86 -8.72 -15.08 -11.00
CA ASP A 86 -8.62 -15.74 -9.70
C ASP A 86 -7.88 -14.82 -8.73
N LEU A 87 -8.62 -14.25 -7.78
CA LEU A 87 -8.08 -13.33 -6.76
C LEU A 87 -6.96 -13.96 -5.92
N PHE A 88 -6.93 -15.28 -5.79
CA PHE A 88 -5.89 -15.99 -5.05
C PHE A 88 -4.67 -16.33 -5.91
N GLY A 89 -4.84 -16.38 -7.23
CA GLY A 89 -3.78 -16.64 -8.21
C GLY A 89 -3.11 -15.39 -8.76
N LEU A 90 -3.65 -14.19 -8.49
CA LEU A 90 -3.07 -12.92 -8.93
C LEU A 90 -1.80 -12.60 -8.13
N GLY A 91 -0.65 -12.93 -8.68
CA GLY A 91 0.66 -12.60 -8.15
C GLY A 91 1.33 -11.50 -8.97
N GLY A 92 1.79 -10.42 -8.32
CA GLY A 92 2.76 -9.48 -8.91
C GLY A 92 2.32 -8.66 -10.13
N ILE A 93 1.02 -8.59 -10.47
CA ILE A 93 0.53 -7.89 -11.68
C ILE A 93 0.79 -6.38 -11.64
N VAL A 94 0.82 -5.78 -10.45
CA VAL A 94 1.02 -4.34 -10.27
C VAL A 94 2.51 -4.04 -10.16
N THR A 95 3.09 -3.47 -11.22
CA THR A 95 4.49 -3.05 -11.25
C THR A 95 4.62 -1.56 -10.93
N PHE A 96 3.90 -0.70 -11.62
CA PHE A 96 3.91 0.74 -11.41
C PHE A 96 2.53 1.23 -10.94
N PRO A 97 2.48 2.05 -9.90
CA PRO A 97 3.51 2.37 -8.89
C PRO A 97 3.75 1.21 -7.93
N SER A 98 4.92 1.12 -7.28
CA SER A 98 5.22 0.03 -6.36
C SER A 98 4.41 0.11 -5.07
N PHE A 99 3.43 -0.79 -4.92
CA PHE A 99 2.67 -0.92 -3.68
C PHE A 99 3.52 -1.48 -2.53
N HIS A 100 4.59 -2.23 -2.83
CA HIS A 100 5.56 -2.68 -1.84
C HIS A 100 6.28 -1.50 -1.19
N ALA A 101 6.72 -0.52 -2.00
CA ALA A 101 7.35 0.69 -1.50
C ALA A 101 6.37 1.54 -0.70
N ALA A 102 5.13 1.72 -1.19
CA ALA A 102 4.09 2.42 -0.45
C ALA A 102 3.81 1.76 0.90
N SER A 103 3.67 0.44 0.92
CA SER A 103 3.41 -0.33 2.15
C SER A 103 4.57 -0.21 3.15
N ALA A 104 5.83 -0.28 2.70
CA ALA A 104 7.00 -0.14 3.57
C ALA A 104 6.99 1.20 4.32
N VAL A 105 6.69 2.29 3.61
CA VAL A 105 6.60 3.63 4.20
C VAL A 105 5.43 3.73 5.19
N LEU A 106 4.26 3.20 4.83
CA LEU A 106 3.08 3.19 5.70
C LEU A 106 3.31 2.39 6.98
N TYR A 107 3.96 1.23 6.89
CA TYR A 107 4.29 0.38 8.03
C TYR A 107 5.31 1.07 8.96
N ALA A 108 6.36 1.65 8.38
CA ALA A 108 7.33 2.42 9.12
C ALA A 108 6.69 3.58 9.86
N TRP A 109 5.85 4.36 9.17
CA TRP A 109 5.14 5.48 9.76
C TRP A 109 4.16 5.04 10.86
N ALA A 110 3.41 3.96 10.66
CA ALA A 110 2.43 3.48 11.63
C ALA A 110 3.10 3.05 12.95
N LEU A 111 4.21 2.33 12.88
CA LEU A 111 4.94 1.81 14.04
C LEU A 111 5.93 2.80 14.66
N TRP A 112 6.24 3.91 13.99
CA TRP A 112 7.23 4.89 14.48
C TRP A 112 6.99 5.42 15.90
N PRO A 113 5.74 5.62 16.36
CA PRO A 113 5.48 6.05 17.73
C PRO A 113 5.88 5.03 18.79
N VAL A 114 6.02 3.74 18.43
CA VAL A 114 6.41 2.66 19.35
C VAL A 114 7.93 2.60 19.42
N ARG A 115 8.53 3.26 20.44
CA ARG A 115 9.97 3.53 20.51
C ARG A 115 10.85 2.29 20.40
N TRP A 116 10.49 1.21 21.10
CA TRP A 116 11.27 -0.03 21.08
C TRP A 116 11.25 -0.76 19.73
N MET A 117 10.24 -0.49 18.90
CA MET A 117 10.14 -1.07 17.55
C MET A 117 10.96 -0.32 16.49
N ARG A 118 11.41 0.89 16.74
CA ARG A 118 12.11 1.72 15.73
C ARG A 118 13.28 1.03 15.04
N PRO A 119 14.20 0.33 15.74
CA PRO A 119 15.29 -0.36 15.07
C PRO A 119 14.79 -1.49 14.15
N ILE A 120 13.77 -2.23 14.60
CA ILE A 120 13.14 -3.29 13.78
C ILE A 120 12.47 -2.67 12.55
N VAL A 121 11.75 -1.56 12.74
CA VAL A 121 11.08 -0.81 11.67
C VAL A 121 12.10 -0.34 10.63
N VAL A 122 13.17 0.32 11.05
CA VAL A 122 14.21 0.81 10.14
C VAL A 122 14.83 -0.36 9.37
N LEU A 123 15.25 -1.41 10.05
CA LEU A 123 15.87 -2.56 9.41
C LEU A 123 14.92 -3.26 8.43
N ALA A 124 13.72 -3.64 8.89
CA ALA A 124 12.77 -4.43 8.10
C ALA A 124 12.28 -3.68 6.85
N PHE A 125 11.93 -2.39 7.00
CA PHE A 125 11.35 -1.65 5.89
C PHE A 125 12.39 -1.04 4.95
N THR A 126 13.60 -0.74 5.43
CA THR A 126 14.74 -0.46 4.54
C THR A 126 15.11 -1.68 3.72
N ALA A 127 15.17 -2.86 4.36
CA ALA A 127 15.41 -4.11 3.64
C ALA A 127 14.31 -4.41 2.61
N MET A 128 13.05 -4.13 2.96
CA MET A 128 11.92 -4.28 2.04
C MET A 128 12.03 -3.35 0.83
N LEU A 129 12.41 -2.08 1.04
CA LEU A 129 12.63 -1.13 -0.05
C LEU A 129 13.81 -1.55 -0.94
N ALA A 130 14.92 -1.99 -0.33
CA ALA A 130 16.09 -2.46 -1.07
C ALA A 130 15.81 -3.75 -1.86
N ALA A 131 14.99 -4.66 -1.30
CA ALA A 131 14.61 -5.90 -1.98
C ALA A 131 13.60 -5.68 -3.13
N THR A 132 12.88 -4.57 -3.14
CA THR A 132 11.83 -4.30 -4.13
C THR A 132 12.34 -4.30 -5.57
N PRO A 133 13.45 -3.64 -5.96
CA PRO A 133 13.97 -3.73 -7.31
C PRO A 133 14.55 -5.11 -7.64
N ILE A 134 15.12 -5.80 -6.66
CA ILE A 134 15.81 -7.08 -6.87
C ILE A 134 14.82 -8.23 -7.06
N ASN A 135 13.86 -8.38 -6.13
CA ASN A 135 12.91 -9.50 -6.13
C ASN A 135 11.61 -9.18 -6.89
N GLY A 136 11.23 -7.91 -6.96
CA GLY A 136 9.98 -7.47 -7.60
C GLY A 136 10.16 -7.01 -9.05
N GLY A 137 11.40 -6.89 -9.55
CA GLY A 137 11.65 -6.39 -10.91
C GLY A 137 11.16 -4.95 -11.12
N HIS A 138 11.12 -4.15 -10.06
CA HIS A 138 10.68 -2.75 -10.12
C HIS A 138 11.79 -1.81 -10.58
N TYR A 139 11.41 -0.79 -11.34
CA TYR A 139 12.28 0.35 -11.57
C TYR A 139 12.35 1.26 -10.34
N PHE A 140 13.41 2.05 -10.22
CA PHE A 140 13.51 3.04 -9.15
C PHE A 140 12.38 4.06 -9.16
N ILE A 141 11.87 4.41 -10.33
CA ILE A 141 10.73 5.32 -10.48
C ILE A 141 9.45 4.76 -9.84
N ASP A 142 9.26 3.43 -9.86
CA ASP A 142 8.11 2.77 -9.25
C ASP A 142 8.15 2.94 -7.72
N ILE A 143 9.36 2.85 -7.15
CA ILE A 143 9.62 3.01 -5.71
C ILE A 143 9.37 4.46 -5.30
N ILE A 144 9.86 5.42 -6.08
CA ILE A 144 9.66 6.85 -5.83
C ILE A 144 8.17 7.17 -5.89
N ALA A 145 7.47 6.71 -6.92
CA ALA A 145 6.04 6.92 -7.07
C ALA A 145 5.23 6.28 -5.93
N GLY A 146 5.53 5.03 -5.56
CA GLY A 146 4.90 4.34 -4.43
C GLY A 146 5.13 5.07 -3.10
N THR A 147 6.35 5.54 -2.86
CA THR A 147 6.70 6.34 -1.67
C THR A 147 5.92 7.66 -1.63
N ALA A 148 5.83 8.36 -2.77
CA ALA A 148 5.06 9.60 -2.86
C ALA A 148 3.57 9.38 -2.55
N ILE A 149 2.97 8.30 -3.10
CA ILE A 149 1.59 7.92 -2.81
C ILE A 149 1.40 7.66 -1.31
N ALA A 150 2.32 6.94 -0.66
CA ALA A 150 2.24 6.69 0.77
C ALA A 150 2.27 8.00 1.59
N VAL A 151 3.16 8.93 1.25
CA VAL A 151 3.25 10.23 1.93
C VAL A 151 1.95 11.02 1.75
N LEU A 152 1.40 11.07 0.55
CA LEU A 152 0.13 11.74 0.27
C LEU A 152 -1.03 11.09 1.03
N ALA A 153 -1.09 9.76 1.08
CA ALA A 153 -2.09 9.01 1.83
C ALA A 153 -2.01 9.29 3.35
N ILE A 154 -0.80 9.38 3.91
CA ILE A 154 -0.56 9.77 5.30
C ILE A 154 -1.08 11.19 5.58
N VAL A 155 -0.77 12.13 4.69
CA VAL A 155 -1.24 13.51 4.82
C VAL A 155 -2.77 13.57 4.77
N ALA A 156 -3.39 12.83 3.83
CA ALA A 156 -4.84 12.73 3.70
C ALA A 156 -5.48 12.13 4.97
N ALA A 157 -4.94 11.03 5.49
CA ALA A 157 -5.42 10.39 6.72
C ALA A 157 -5.38 11.33 7.92
N ARG A 158 -4.26 12.03 8.11
CA ARG A 158 -4.12 13.01 9.20
C ARG A 158 -5.06 14.20 9.06
N ARG A 159 -5.33 14.65 7.82
CA ARG A 159 -6.29 15.74 7.57
C ARG A 159 -7.71 15.27 7.85
N ALA A 160 -8.09 14.08 7.35
CA ALA A 160 -9.40 13.49 7.59
C ALA A 160 -9.66 13.31 9.08
N GLY A 161 -8.73 12.73 9.82
CA GLY A 161 -8.85 12.55 11.28
C GLY A 161 -9.08 13.87 12.03
N ARG A 162 -8.35 14.94 11.64
CA ARG A 162 -8.54 16.27 12.24
C ARG A 162 -9.90 16.88 11.91
N VAL A 163 -10.42 16.67 10.70
CA VAL A 163 -11.75 17.16 10.31
C VAL A 163 -12.84 16.42 11.10
N ILE A 164 -12.74 15.09 11.18
CA ILE A 164 -13.67 14.24 11.92
C ILE A 164 -13.69 14.64 13.41
N ALA A 165 -12.52 14.81 14.03
CA ALA A 165 -12.42 15.22 15.43
C ALA A 165 -13.08 16.58 15.68
N LYS A 166 -12.85 17.58 14.80
CA LYS A 166 -13.51 18.89 14.90
C LYS A 166 -15.02 18.79 14.76
N TRP A 167 -15.48 17.92 13.86
CA TRP A 167 -16.91 17.72 13.63
C TRP A 167 -17.57 17.06 14.86
N GLN A 168 -16.95 16.05 15.45
CA GLN A 168 -17.43 15.40 16.66
C GLN A 168 -17.58 16.38 17.84
N VAL A 169 -16.59 17.26 18.04
CA VAL A 169 -16.66 18.31 19.07
C VAL A 169 -17.85 19.23 18.81
N ARG A 170 -18.05 19.69 17.57
CA ARG A 170 -19.19 20.56 17.24
C ARG A 170 -20.55 19.89 17.46
N VAL A 171 -20.64 18.59 17.18
CA VAL A 171 -21.89 17.84 17.44
C VAL A 171 -22.12 17.69 18.94
N ALA A 172 -21.07 17.43 19.70
CA ALA A 172 -21.16 17.32 21.16
C ALA A 172 -21.53 18.66 21.83
N ASP A 173 -21.02 19.78 21.32
CA ASP A 173 -21.34 21.13 21.83
C ASP A 173 -22.74 21.63 21.38
N GLY A 174 -23.55 20.80 20.67
CA GLY A 174 -24.88 21.19 20.20
C GLY A 174 -24.90 22.26 19.10
N ALA A 175 -23.74 22.58 18.52
CA ALA A 175 -23.59 23.59 17.48
C ALA A 175 -24.22 23.21 16.12
N LEU A 176 -24.58 21.93 15.95
CA LEU A 176 -25.39 21.45 14.83
C LEU A 176 -26.78 21.10 15.36
N VAL A 177 -27.68 22.09 15.36
CA VAL A 177 -29.11 21.85 15.57
C VAL A 177 -29.59 20.92 14.47
N PRO A 178 -30.25 19.79 14.79
CA PRO A 178 -30.91 18.99 13.77
C PRO A 178 -31.89 19.89 13.03
N VAL A 179 -31.80 19.94 11.71
CA VAL A 179 -32.84 20.58 10.91
C VAL A 179 -34.15 19.90 11.29
N ALA A 180 -35.02 20.64 11.97
CA ALA A 180 -36.35 20.15 12.31
C ALA A 180 -37.05 19.83 10.98
N VAL A 181 -37.31 18.55 10.73
CA VAL A 181 -38.19 18.14 9.63
C VAL A 181 -39.57 18.72 9.98
N PRO A 182 -40.18 19.57 9.15
CA PRO A 182 -41.54 20.04 9.42
C PRO A 182 -42.44 18.79 9.45
N ALA A 183 -43.19 18.63 10.53
CA ALA A 183 -44.26 17.65 10.61
C ALA A 183 -45.37 18.12 9.65
N GLU A 184 -45.65 17.32 8.61
CA GLU A 184 -46.84 17.43 7.80
C GLU A 184 -48.07 16.90 8.57
#